data_6eb23679716ef539639f79f1734f1878
#
_entry.id   6eb23679716ef539639f79f1734f1878
#
_cell.length_a   1.000
_cell.length_b   1.000
_cell.length_c   1.000
_cell.angle_alpha   90.00
_cell.angle_beta   90.00
_cell.angle_gamma   90.00
#
_symmetry.space_group_name_H-M   'P 1'
#
loop_
_entity.id
_entity.type
_entity.pdbx_description
1 polymer ?
#
loop_
_entity_poly.entity_id
_entity_poly.type
_entity_poly.pdbx_seq_one_letter_code
_entity_poly.pdbx_strand_id
1 'polypeptide(L)'
;MKRIISMLVCCFVFAGVQAQKITREYNNVSLSEALRQLNEETEEYTISFLYNELEDFRITTSVHRKTVPDAIRQMIGFYPIRMTVEPGIANPSQQEIIVECPQKTALRYKGTVIDEQGQPVAYANIALLSPQDSTLITGGVSN
;
A
#
# COMPACT_ATOMS: atom_id res chain seq x y z
N MET A 1 -60.20 0.36 18.28
CA MET A 1 -59.14 -0.42 18.88
C MET A 1 -58.58 -1.36 17.86
N LYS A 2 -57.35 -1.31 17.44
CA LYS A 2 -56.63 -2.14 16.44
C LYS A 2 -56.08 -1.37 15.22
N ARG A 3 -55.43 -0.20 15.42
CA ARG A 3 -54.67 0.44 14.30
C ARG A 3 -53.46 1.29 14.78
N ILE A 4 -52.80 0.94 15.89
CA ILE A 4 -51.68 1.71 16.42
C ILE A 4 -50.43 0.83 16.67
N ILE A 5 -50.24 -0.29 15.97
CA ILE A 5 -49.11 -1.17 16.14
C ILE A 5 -48.47 -1.47 14.78
N SER A 6 -48.25 -0.46 13.96
CA SER A 6 -47.53 -0.69 12.70
C SER A 6 -46.62 0.45 12.28
N MET A 7 -46.15 1.24 13.25
CA MET A 7 -45.29 2.38 12.93
C MET A 7 -44.01 2.43 13.77
N LEU A 8 -43.49 1.27 14.14
CA LEU A 8 -42.32 1.25 15.01
C LEU A 8 -41.35 0.12 14.66
N VAL A 9 -40.99 -0.05 13.40
CA VAL A 9 -39.80 -0.85 13.02
C VAL A 9 -39.31 -0.35 11.66
N CYS A 10 -38.77 0.84 11.61
CA CYS A 10 -37.89 1.28 10.54
C CYS A 10 -36.81 2.23 11.07
N CYS A 11 -36.23 1.91 12.23
CA CYS A 11 -34.90 2.38 12.52
C CYS A 11 -33.94 1.52 11.67
N PHE A 12 -33.84 1.85 10.39
CA PHE A 12 -32.69 1.47 9.58
C PHE A 12 -31.45 2.03 10.28
N VAL A 13 -30.76 1.15 10.98
CA VAL A 13 -29.39 1.37 11.42
C VAL A 13 -28.59 1.50 10.12
N PHE A 14 -28.46 2.72 9.59
CA PHE A 14 -27.37 3.08 8.72
C PHE A 14 -26.10 2.97 9.57
N ALA A 15 -25.56 1.76 9.70
CA ALA A 15 -24.16 1.58 10.04
C ALA A 15 -23.38 2.17 8.85
N GLY A 16 -23.26 3.49 8.86
CA GLY A 16 -22.36 4.16 7.92
C GLY A 16 -20.99 3.58 8.15
N VAL A 17 -20.42 2.97 7.13
CA VAL A 17 -18.99 2.62 7.09
C VAL A 17 -18.26 3.93 7.30
N GLN A 18 -17.88 4.21 8.54
CA GLN A 18 -17.07 5.37 8.85
C GLN A 18 -15.63 5.01 8.49
N ALA A 19 -15.15 5.51 7.35
CA ALA A 19 -13.75 5.39 6.99
C ALA A 19 -12.88 5.82 8.18
N GLN A 20 -11.94 4.98 8.54
CA GLN A 20 -11.00 5.22 9.64
C GLN A 20 -10.30 6.57 9.43
N LYS A 21 -10.34 7.43 10.45
CA LYS A 21 -9.70 8.74 10.42
C LYS A 21 -8.45 8.76 11.27
N ILE A 22 -7.35 9.16 10.66
CA ILE A 22 -6.04 9.25 11.28
C ILE A 22 -5.82 10.66 11.84
N THR A 23 -5.30 10.72 13.07
CA THR A 23 -4.79 11.93 13.71
C THR A 23 -3.43 11.62 14.29
N ARG A 24 -2.37 12.22 13.74
CA ARG A 24 -0.99 11.95 14.15
C ARG A 24 -0.05 13.10 13.77
N GLU A 25 0.95 13.30 14.60
CA GLU A 25 2.05 14.24 14.33
C GLU A 25 3.31 13.45 13.96
N TYR A 26 3.97 13.90 12.92
CA TYR A 26 5.26 13.40 12.47
C TYR A 26 6.29 14.53 12.59
N ASN A 27 7.40 14.25 13.24
CA ASN A 27 8.48 15.22 13.40
C ASN A 27 9.82 14.57 13.00
N ASN A 28 10.30 14.92 11.82
CA ASN A 28 11.53 14.40 11.23
C ASN A 28 11.58 12.85 11.18
N VAL A 29 10.44 12.23 10.89
CA VAL A 29 10.30 10.78 10.75
C VAL A 29 10.55 10.39 9.28
N SER A 30 11.19 9.24 9.01
CA SER A 30 11.30 8.77 7.63
C SER A 30 9.92 8.38 7.09
N LEU A 31 9.70 8.62 5.79
CA LEU A 31 8.42 8.26 5.17
C LEU A 31 8.16 6.76 5.25
N SER A 32 9.19 5.92 5.08
CA SER A 32 9.08 4.46 5.25
C SER A 32 8.55 4.08 6.62
N GLU A 33 9.09 4.67 7.67
CA GLU A 33 8.66 4.39 9.04
C GLU A 33 7.23 4.89 9.30
N ALA A 34 6.89 6.06 8.79
CA ALA A 34 5.54 6.59 8.91
C ALA A 34 4.50 5.72 8.20
N LEU A 35 4.82 5.23 6.99
CA LEU A 35 3.95 4.32 6.23
C LEU A 35 3.84 2.95 6.92
N ARG A 36 4.93 2.43 7.48
CA ARG A 36 4.91 1.17 8.24
C ARG A 36 3.95 1.26 9.43
N GLN A 37 4.09 2.32 10.23
CA GLN A 37 3.21 2.56 11.38
C GLN A 37 1.74 2.70 10.96
N LEU A 38 1.49 3.42 9.87
CA LEU A 38 0.14 3.60 9.35
C LEU A 38 -0.45 2.28 8.84
N ASN A 39 0.35 1.43 8.21
CA ASN A 39 -0.07 0.12 7.74
C ASN A 39 -0.44 -0.84 8.87
N GLU A 40 0.23 -0.74 10.03
CA GLU A 40 -0.09 -1.54 11.22
C GLU A 40 -1.39 -1.11 11.90
N GLU A 41 -1.82 0.14 11.69
CA GLU A 41 -3.01 0.70 12.34
C GLU A 41 -4.28 0.64 11.48
N THR A 42 -4.14 0.40 10.18
CA THR A 42 -5.29 0.35 9.27
C THR A 42 -5.71 -1.08 8.96
N GLU A 43 -7.01 -1.35 9.05
CA GLU A 43 -7.61 -2.62 8.62
C GLU A 43 -8.26 -2.51 7.24
N GLU A 44 -8.55 -1.28 6.81
CA GLU A 44 -9.25 -1.00 5.55
C GLU A 44 -8.31 -1.02 4.33
N TYR A 45 -7.02 -0.73 4.56
CA TYR A 45 -6.01 -0.61 3.51
C TYR A 45 -4.81 -1.50 3.79
N THR A 46 -4.19 -2.00 2.73
CA THR A 46 -2.83 -2.53 2.75
C THR A 46 -1.91 -1.52 2.08
N ILE A 47 -0.85 -1.07 2.76
CA ILE A 47 0.08 -0.09 2.22
C ILE A 47 1.34 -0.80 1.75
N SER A 48 1.56 -0.83 0.43
CA SER A 48 2.70 -1.48 -0.23
C SER A 48 3.74 -0.46 -0.66
N PHE A 49 4.97 -0.61 -0.19
CA PHE A 49 6.10 0.26 -0.53
C PHE A 49 7.44 -0.45 -0.35
N LEU A 50 8.49 0.06 -0.97
CA LEU A 50 9.86 -0.37 -0.68
C LEU A 50 10.50 0.54 0.36
N TYR A 51 10.87 -0.06 1.48
CA TYR A 51 11.41 0.67 2.64
C TYR A 51 12.63 1.52 2.27
N ASN A 52 13.61 0.93 1.60
CA ASN A 52 14.86 1.58 1.19
C ASN A 52 14.71 2.67 0.12
N GLU A 53 13.60 2.69 -0.62
CA GLU A 53 13.32 3.75 -1.58
C GLU A 53 12.82 5.04 -0.90
N LEU A 54 12.15 4.88 0.24
CA LEU A 54 11.43 5.96 0.91
C LEU A 54 12.06 6.40 2.24
N GLU A 55 13.09 5.70 2.74
CA GLU A 55 13.70 5.98 4.04
C GLU A 55 14.43 7.33 4.12
N ASP A 56 14.93 7.84 2.99
CA ASP A 56 15.63 9.14 2.92
C ASP A 56 14.68 10.35 2.97
N PHE A 57 13.38 10.14 2.64
CA PHE A 57 12.40 11.21 2.69
C PHE A 57 11.94 11.45 4.12
N ARG A 58 12.30 12.62 4.66
CA ARG A 58 11.94 13.01 6.03
C ARG A 58 10.69 13.86 6.03
N ILE A 59 9.71 13.47 6.83
CA ILE A 59 8.46 14.19 6.95
C ILE A 59 8.33 14.87 8.32
N THR A 60 7.83 16.10 8.28
CA THR A 60 7.38 16.86 9.45
C THR A 60 6.01 17.43 9.10
N THR A 61 4.97 16.83 9.64
CA THR A 61 3.59 17.22 9.34
C THR A 61 2.63 16.78 10.45
N SER A 62 1.55 17.51 10.63
CA SER A 62 0.45 17.15 11.52
C SER A 62 -0.76 16.73 10.68
N VAL A 63 -1.11 15.45 10.74
CA VAL A 63 -2.31 14.89 10.13
C VAL A 63 -3.44 14.97 11.13
N HIS A 64 -4.55 15.58 10.77
CA HIS A 64 -5.71 15.72 11.66
C HIS A 64 -6.99 15.24 10.97
N ARG A 65 -7.59 14.18 11.53
CA ARG A 65 -8.87 13.59 11.10
C ARG A 65 -8.97 13.33 9.59
N LYS A 66 -7.90 12.82 8.98
CA LYS A 66 -7.84 12.48 7.56
C LYS A 66 -8.05 11.00 7.32
N THR A 67 -8.56 10.65 6.15
CA THR A 67 -8.55 9.27 5.67
C THR A 67 -7.11 8.80 5.44
N VAL A 68 -6.88 7.50 5.41
CA VAL A 68 -5.54 6.93 5.17
C VAL A 68 -4.93 7.45 3.85
N PRO A 69 -5.65 7.44 2.70
CA PRO A 69 -5.11 8.00 1.46
C PRO A 69 -4.79 9.50 1.55
N ASP A 70 -5.62 10.29 2.22
CA ASP A 70 -5.39 11.73 2.35
C ASP A 70 -4.25 12.06 3.32
N ALA A 71 -4.06 11.23 4.36
CA ALA A 71 -2.92 11.32 5.24
C ALA A 71 -1.62 11.06 4.46
N ILE A 72 -1.57 10.01 3.65
CA ILE A 72 -0.41 9.68 2.81
C ILE A 72 -0.16 10.79 1.79
N ARG A 73 -1.18 11.31 1.10
CA ARG A 73 -1.02 12.47 0.18
C ARG A 73 -0.39 13.67 0.87
N GLN A 74 -0.80 13.95 2.10
CA GLN A 74 -0.21 15.04 2.88
C GLN A 74 1.24 14.75 3.27
N MET A 75 1.57 13.50 3.62
CA MET A 75 2.94 13.09 3.96
C MET A 75 3.90 13.20 2.78
N ILE A 76 3.48 12.73 1.61
CA ILE A 76 4.32 12.79 0.39
C ILE A 76 4.49 14.22 -0.13
N GLY A 77 3.51 15.10 0.08
CA GLY A 77 3.61 16.53 -0.21
C GLY A 77 4.15 16.82 -1.60
N PHE A 78 5.32 17.50 -1.66
CA PHE A 78 6.02 17.86 -2.89
C PHE A 78 7.15 16.88 -3.29
N TYR A 79 7.29 15.78 -2.58
CA TYR A 79 8.29 14.77 -2.94
C TYR A 79 7.93 14.11 -4.27
N PRO A 80 8.92 13.65 -5.05
CA PRO A 80 8.71 12.95 -6.32
C PRO A 80 8.22 11.52 -6.07
N ILE A 81 7.15 11.38 -5.32
CA ILE A 81 6.56 10.11 -4.88
C ILE A 81 5.16 10.00 -5.48
N ARG A 82 4.88 8.83 -6.02
CA ARG A 82 3.57 8.47 -6.56
C ARG A 82 2.81 7.62 -5.57
N MET A 83 1.53 7.90 -5.44
CA MET A 83 0.59 7.05 -4.71
C MET A 83 -0.52 6.60 -5.66
N THR A 84 -0.77 5.29 -5.70
CA THR A 84 -1.87 4.67 -6.44
C THR A 84 -2.74 3.90 -5.46
N VAL A 85 -4.05 3.92 -5.66
CA VAL A 85 -5.01 3.13 -4.86
C VAL A 85 -5.69 2.15 -5.80
N GLU A 86 -5.59 0.88 -5.50
CA GLU A 86 -6.11 -0.22 -6.33
C GLU A 86 -6.94 -1.18 -5.46
N PRO A 87 -7.84 -1.97 -6.07
CA PRO A 87 -8.48 -3.07 -5.36
C PRO A 87 -7.43 -4.07 -4.86
N GLY A 88 -7.55 -4.53 -3.62
CA GLY A 88 -6.60 -5.48 -3.04
C GLY A 88 -6.60 -6.82 -3.80
N ILE A 89 -5.42 -7.26 -4.22
CA ILE A 89 -5.26 -8.53 -4.97
C ILE A 89 -5.53 -9.73 -4.05
N ALA A 90 -4.99 -9.69 -2.83
CA ALA A 90 -5.13 -10.78 -1.86
C ALA A 90 -6.50 -10.79 -1.15
N ASN A 91 -7.10 -9.63 -0.96
CA ASN A 91 -8.39 -9.47 -0.32
C ASN A 91 -9.21 -8.39 -1.04
N PRO A 92 -10.22 -8.76 -1.86
CA PRO A 92 -11.05 -7.81 -2.58
C PRO A 92 -11.85 -6.85 -1.69
N SER A 93 -11.98 -7.17 -0.40
CA SER A 93 -12.64 -6.29 0.59
C SER A 93 -11.73 -5.19 1.12
N GLN A 94 -10.44 -5.28 0.86
CA GLN A 94 -9.45 -4.25 1.20
C GLN A 94 -8.98 -3.54 -0.06
N GLN A 95 -8.53 -2.29 0.09
CA GLN A 95 -7.85 -1.56 -0.97
C GLN A 95 -6.34 -1.60 -0.73
N GLU A 96 -5.57 -1.67 -1.80
CA GLU A 96 -4.12 -1.57 -1.75
C GLU A 96 -3.66 -0.16 -2.13
N ILE A 97 -2.87 0.45 -1.27
CA ILE A 97 -2.22 1.73 -1.54
C ILE A 97 -0.76 1.46 -1.85
N ILE A 98 -0.37 1.73 -3.09
CA ILE A 98 1.00 1.58 -3.55
C ILE A 98 1.70 2.94 -3.50
N VAL A 99 2.82 3.01 -2.77
CA VAL A 99 3.64 4.23 -2.63
C VAL A 99 5.03 3.96 -3.17
N GLU A 100 5.43 4.66 -4.21
CA GLU A 100 6.68 4.44 -4.92
C GLU A 100 7.39 5.76 -5.27
N CYS A 101 8.72 5.72 -5.36
CA CYS A 101 9.51 6.83 -5.89
C CYS A 101 9.96 6.50 -7.32
N PRO A 102 9.29 7.02 -8.37
CA PRO A 102 9.60 6.66 -9.77
C PRO A 102 11.04 6.93 -10.19
N GLN A 103 11.72 7.85 -9.51
CA GLN A 103 13.13 8.18 -9.78
C GLN A 103 14.10 7.17 -9.17
N LYS A 104 13.69 6.48 -8.09
CA LYS A 104 14.49 5.45 -7.42
C LYS A 104 14.03 4.03 -7.79
N THR A 105 12.81 3.89 -8.30
CA THR A 105 12.30 2.61 -8.74
C THR A 105 13.04 2.22 -10.02
N ALA A 106 14.16 1.55 -9.86
CA ALA A 106 14.72 0.77 -10.95
C ALA A 106 13.66 -0.23 -11.39
N LEU A 107 13.56 -0.47 -12.69
CA LEU A 107 12.60 -1.37 -13.31
C LEU A 107 12.39 -2.62 -12.44
N ARG A 108 11.16 -2.81 -11.93
CA ARG A 108 10.80 -3.99 -11.16
C ARG A 108 10.32 -5.07 -12.11
N TYR A 109 10.94 -6.21 -12.00
CA TYR A 109 10.46 -7.42 -12.66
C TYR A 109 9.83 -8.32 -11.58
N LYS A 110 8.57 -8.67 -11.78
CA LYS A 110 7.84 -9.57 -10.91
C LYS A 110 7.50 -10.83 -11.72
N GLY A 111 7.82 -11.98 -11.19
CA GLY A 111 7.56 -13.23 -11.87
C GLY A 111 7.67 -14.41 -10.92
N THR A 112 7.28 -15.59 -11.38
CA THR A 112 7.43 -16.85 -10.65
C THR A 112 8.39 -17.74 -11.42
N VAL A 113 9.38 -18.31 -10.75
CA VAL A 113 10.23 -19.35 -11.31
C VAL A 113 9.53 -20.67 -11.10
N ILE A 114 9.30 -21.39 -12.18
CA ILE A 114 8.65 -22.71 -12.19
C ILE A 114 9.54 -23.74 -12.85
N ASP A 115 9.43 -24.99 -12.44
CA ASP A 115 10.07 -26.14 -13.11
C ASP A 115 9.29 -26.61 -14.36
N GLU A 116 9.77 -27.67 -15.00
CA GLU A 116 9.11 -28.23 -16.18
C GLU A 116 7.72 -28.82 -15.87
N GLN A 117 7.43 -29.09 -14.61
CA GLN A 117 6.15 -29.60 -14.12
C GLN A 117 5.22 -28.44 -13.66
N GLY A 118 5.66 -27.17 -13.77
CA GLY A 118 4.90 -26.00 -13.39
C GLY A 118 4.88 -25.72 -11.88
N GLN A 119 5.78 -26.33 -11.10
CA GLN A 119 5.87 -26.11 -9.67
C GLN A 119 6.82 -24.95 -9.36
N PRO A 120 6.54 -24.14 -8.34
CA PRO A 120 7.44 -23.05 -7.93
C PRO A 120 8.81 -23.60 -7.47
N VAL A 121 9.87 -22.95 -7.93
CA VAL A 121 11.25 -23.28 -7.56
C VAL A 121 11.79 -22.21 -6.63
N ALA A 122 12.10 -22.58 -5.39
CA ALA A 122 12.76 -21.71 -4.43
C ALA A 122 14.29 -21.74 -4.61
N TYR A 123 14.95 -20.65 -4.25
CA TYR A 123 16.40 -20.48 -4.28
C TYR A 123 17.05 -20.61 -5.68
N ALA A 124 16.28 -20.42 -6.72
CA ALA A 124 16.84 -20.33 -8.07
C ALA A 124 17.53 -18.97 -8.27
N ASN A 125 18.75 -19.00 -8.83
CA ASN A 125 19.44 -17.77 -9.22
C ASN A 125 18.83 -17.23 -10.50
N ILE A 126 18.45 -15.94 -10.48
CA ILE A 126 17.84 -15.23 -11.60
C ILE A 126 18.80 -14.14 -12.04
N ALA A 127 19.09 -14.06 -13.32
CA ALA A 127 19.87 -12.98 -13.92
C ALA A 127 19.02 -12.29 -14.98
N LEU A 128 18.92 -10.98 -14.88
CA LEU A 128 18.34 -10.13 -15.93
C LEU A 128 19.45 -9.56 -16.78
N LEU A 129 19.44 -9.90 -18.04
CA LEU A 129 20.45 -9.47 -19.02
C LEU A 129 19.86 -8.46 -19.99
N SER A 130 20.68 -7.54 -20.45
CA SER A 130 20.35 -6.63 -21.56
C SER A 130 20.18 -7.44 -22.85
N PRO A 131 19.08 -7.24 -23.61
CA PRO A 131 18.88 -7.96 -24.87
C PRO A 131 19.82 -7.51 -26.00
N GLN A 132 20.51 -6.38 -25.84
CA GLN A 132 21.38 -5.80 -26.86
C GLN A 132 22.81 -6.36 -26.81
N ASP A 133 23.33 -6.57 -25.62
CA ASP A 133 24.75 -6.90 -25.39
C ASP A 133 24.96 -8.01 -24.35
N SER A 134 23.88 -8.59 -23.83
CA SER A 134 23.90 -9.61 -22.78
C SER A 134 24.64 -9.21 -21.49
N THR A 135 24.80 -7.90 -21.25
CA THR A 135 25.35 -7.43 -19.99
C THR A 135 24.35 -7.64 -18.85
N LEU A 136 24.87 -7.95 -17.66
CA LEU A 136 24.06 -8.15 -16.47
C LEU A 136 23.48 -6.81 -16.01
N ILE A 137 22.15 -6.68 -16.01
CA ILE A 137 21.44 -5.51 -15.49
C ILE A 137 21.26 -5.67 -13.98
N THR A 138 20.73 -6.81 -13.55
CA THR A 138 20.52 -7.12 -12.14
C THR A 138 20.30 -8.63 -11.96
N GLY A 139 20.27 -9.08 -10.74
CA GLY A 139 19.97 -10.47 -10.41
C GLY A 139 19.32 -10.61 -9.05
N GLY A 140 18.80 -11.79 -8.77
CA GLY A 140 18.15 -12.12 -7.51
C GLY A 140 18.04 -13.64 -7.32
N VAL A 141 17.42 -14.00 -6.21
CA VAL A 141 17.14 -15.39 -5.86
C VAL A 141 15.64 -15.51 -5.60
N SER A 142 15.01 -16.58 -6.15
CA SER A 142 13.61 -16.87 -5.86
C SER A 142 13.43 -17.30 -4.40
N ASN A 143 12.28 -17.00 -3.82
CA ASN A 143 11.88 -17.39 -2.47
C ASN A 143 10.68 -18.35 -2.46
#